data_64d812301e1bb5770666d5307b66d9c4
#
_entry.id   64d812301e1bb5770666d5307b66d9c4
#
_cell.length_a   1.000
_cell.length_b   1.000
_cell.length_c   1.000
_cell.angle_alpha   90.00
_cell.angle_beta   90.00
_cell.angle_gamma   90.00
#
_symmetry.space_group_name_H-M   'P 1'
#
loop_
_entity.id
_entity.type
_entity.pdbx_description
1 polymer ?
#
loop_
_entity_poly.entity_id
_entity_poly.type
_entity_poly.pdbx_seq_one_letter_code
_entity_poly.pdbx_strand_id
1 'polypeptide(L)'
;SAAHSSAVRKALEEKGLISREHGVNRCIQINGMEKNTDVPVLGRVAAGYPILAVENIECYVPVPDSLKRGRELFALRVQGESMINAGIFPDDILIVHRTPVAENGEIVVALVGDEATVKRFYKENGHFRLQPENDNFEPIIVDEVALLGKVISLVRYFD
;
A
#
# COMPACT_ATOMS: atom_id res chain seq x y z
N SER A 1 -5.84 2.05 25.58
CA SER A 1 -6.40 0.72 25.29
C SER A 1 -7.26 0.75 24.04
N ALA A 2 -7.53 -0.41 23.46
CA ALA A 2 -8.37 -0.52 22.28
C ALA A 2 -9.78 0.04 22.51
N ALA A 3 -10.35 -0.20 23.68
CA ALA A 3 -11.67 0.33 24.05
C ALA A 3 -11.68 1.86 24.13
N HIS A 4 -10.62 2.44 24.66
CA HIS A 4 -10.49 3.90 24.72
C HIS A 4 -10.37 4.51 23.32
N SER A 5 -9.54 3.94 22.45
CA SER A 5 -9.39 4.40 21.08
C SER A 5 -10.71 4.33 20.32
N SER A 6 -11.46 3.27 20.51
CA SER A 6 -12.74 3.07 19.86
C SER A 6 -13.78 4.11 20.31
N ALA A 7 -13.81 4.44 21.59
CA ALA A 7 -14.72 5.45 22.13
C ALA A 7 -14.40 6.84 21.62
N VAL A 8 -13.12 7.19 21.56
CA VAL A 8 -12.68 8.49 21.04
C VAL A 8 -13.03 8.61 19.56
N ARG A 9 -12.78 7.57 18.79
CA ARG A 9 -13.11 7.53 17.36
C ARG A 9 -14.59 7.75 17.13
N LYS A 10 -15.43 7.04 17.88
CA LYS A 10 -16.87 7.15 17.77
C LYS A 10 -17.35 8.57 18.09
N ALA A 11 -16.81 9.18 19.15
CA ALA A 11 -17.18 10.54 19.52
C ALA A 11 -16.84 11.55 18.41
N LEU A 12 -15.68 11.38 17.76
CA LEU A 12 -15.27 12.24 16.66
C LEU A 12 -16.15 12.05 15.43
N GLU A 13 -16.56 10.81 15.15
CA GLU A 13 -17.49 10.53 14.04
C GLU A 13 -18.83 11.20 14.27
N GLU A 14 -19.36 11.12 15.48
CA GLU A 14 -20.65 11.74 15.85
C GLU A 14 -20.61 13.26 15.70
N LYS A 15 -19.44 13.87 15.94
CA LYS A 15 -19.26 15.31 15.77
C LYS A 15 -18.96 15.71 14.34
N GLY A 16 -18.86 14.77 13.43
CA GLY A 16 -18.54 15.04 12.03
C GLY A 16 -17.11 15.44 11.77
N LEU A 17 -16.21 15.22 12.73
CA LEU A 17 -14.79 15.58 12.60
C LEU A 17 -13.97 14.54 11.85
N ILE A 18 -14.36 13.26 11.94
CA ILE A 18 -13.72 12.17 11.20
C ILE A 18 -14.79 11.27 10.63
N SER A 19 -14.41 10.50 9.62
CA SER A 19 -15.24 9.44 9.08
C SER A 19 -14.44 8.15 9.02
N ARG A 20 -15.14 7.04 9.18
CA ARG A 20 -14.54 5.72 9.19
C ARG A 20 -14.96 4.95 7.96
N GLU A 21 -14.00 4.44 7.21
CA GLU A 21 -14.31 3.61 6.05
C GLU A 21 -14.84 2.26 6.49
N HIS A 22 -15.88 1.80 5.81
CA HIS A 22 -16.53 0.54 6.15
C HIS A 22 -15.59 -0.64 5.95
N GLY A 23 -15.45 -1.48 6.98
CA GLY A 23 -14.62 -2.68 6.91
C GLY A 23 -13.12 -2.42 7.03
N VAL A 24 -12.70 -1.18 7.23
CA VAL A 24 -11.29 -0.82 7.34
C VAL A 24 -11.01 -0.33 8.76
N ASN A 25 -10.14 -1.05 9.47
CA ASN A 25 -9.88 -0.78 10.87
C ASN A 25 -8.83 0.30 11.11
N ARG A 26 -7.98 0.58 10.13
CA ARG A 26 -6.80 1.42 10.34
C ARG A 26 -6.74 2.66 9.48
N CYS A 27 -7.76 2.90 8.69
CA CYS A 27 -7.87 4.11 7.90
C CYS A 27 -8.92 5.02 8.50
N ILE A 28 -8.49 6.19 8.92
CA ILE A 28 -9.38 7.23 9.45
C ILE A 28 -9.17 8.46 8.60
N GLN A 29 -10.28 9.00 8.10
CA GLN A 29 -10.26 10.21 7.29
C GLN A 29 -10.83 11.35 8.10
N ILE A 30 -10.10 12.46 8.19
CA ILE A 30 -10.56 13.65 8.90
C ILE A 30 -11.42 14.48 7.96
N ASN A 31 -12.65 14.74 8.36
CA ASN A 31 -13.57 15.56 7.55
C ASN A 31 -13.04 16.99 7.44
N GLY A 32 -13.10 17.55 6.25
CA GLY A 32 -12.56 18.88 5.97
C GLY A 32 -11.10 18.88 5.55
N MET A 33 -10.42 17.74 5.62
CA MET A 33 -9.06 17.60 5.15
C MET A 33 -9.05 17.55 3.62
N GLU A 34 -8.11 18.25 3.01
CA GLU A 34 -8.01 18.25 1.55
C GLU A 34 -7.48 16.93 1.05
N LYS A 35 -8.25 16.27 0.16
CA LYS A 35 -7.87 14.96 -0.37
C LYS A 35 -6.60 14.98 -1.20
N ASN A 36 -6.23 16.12 -1.78
CA ASN A 36 -5.02 16.24 -2.57
C ASN A 36 -3.75 16.24 -1.71
N THR A 37 -3.84 16.39 -0.38
CA THR A 37 -2.71 16.27 0.53
C THR A 37 -2.57 14.86 1.08
N ASP A 38 -3.57 14.01 0.89
CA ASP A 38 -3.60 12.64 1.36
C ASP A 38 -3.27 11.68 0.23
N VAL A 39 -2.83 10.48 0.63
CA VAL A 39 -2.51 9.42 -0.33
C VAL A 39 -3.63 8.38 -0.28
N PRO A 40 -4.19 8.00 -1.44
CA PRO A 40 -5.24 6.97 -1.46
C PRO A 40 -4.66 5.59 -1.11
N VAL A 41 -5.39 4.87 -0.25
CA VAL A 41 -5.07 3.48 0.10
C VAL A 41 -5.94 2.58 -0.76
N LEU A 42 -5.30 1.71 -1.52
CA LEU A 42 -6.00 0.79 -2.41
C LEU A 42 -6.28 -0.51 -1.68
N GLY A 43 -7.53 -0.93 -1.70
CA GLY A 43 -7.92 -2.21 -1.12
C GLY A 43 -7.70 -3.36 -2.07
N ARG A 44 -7.92 -3.10 -3.35
CA ARG A 44 -7.81 -4.12 -4.38
C ARG A 44 -7.36 -3.47 -5.67
N VAL A 45 -6.45 -4.11 -6.37
CA VAL A 45 -6.00 -3.67 -7.69
C VAL A 45 -6.32 -4.79 -8.68
N ALA A 46 -7.09 -4.46 -9.71
CA ALA A 46 -7.46 -5.41 -10.74
C ALA A 46 -6.86 -5.01 -12.08
N ALA A 47 -6.43 -6.00 -12.85
CA ALA A 47 -5.94 -5.78 -14.21
C ALA A 47 -7.05 -5.21 -15.09
N GLY A 48 -6.70 -4.29 -15.98
CA GLY A 48 -7.66 -3.72 -16.93
C GLY A 48 -8.37 -2.47 -16.43
N TYR A 49 -8.20 -2.09 -15.18
CA TYR A 49 -8.78 -0.87 -14.61
C TYR A 49 -7.68 0.12 -14.23
N PRO A 50 -7.95 1.44 -14.31
CA PRO A 50 -6.99 2.41 -13.80
C PRO A 50 -6.70 2.15 -12.32
N ILE A 51 -5.42 2.18 -11.94
CA ILE A 51 -5.02 1.83 -10.58
C ILE A 51 -5.64 2.76 -9.54
N LEU A 52 -5.79 4.05 -9.87
CA LEU A 52 -6.38 5.05 -8.96
C LEU A 52 -7.88 5.26 -9.19
N ALA A 53 -8.56 4.29 -9.79
CA ALA A 53 -10.02 4.35 -9.92
C ALA A 53 -10.67 4.40 -8.54
N VAL A 54 -11.74 5.17 -8.42
CA VAL A 54 -12.45 5.37 -7.14
C VAL A 54 -12.85 4.05 -6.51
N GLU A 55 -13.22 3.07 -7.32
CA GLU A 55 -13.66 1.75 -6.87
C GLU A 55 -12.56 0.99 -6.10
N ASN A 56 -11.30 1.34 -6.35
CA ASN A 56 -10.16 0.68 -5.69
C ASN A 56 -9.75 1.37 -4.39
N ILE A 57 -10.23 2.57 -4.13
CA ILE A 57 -9.80 3.38 -2.99
C ILE A 57 -10.65 3.05 -1.76
N GLU A 58 -10.00 2.54 -0.70
CA GLU A 58 -10.66 2.28 0.58
C GLU A 58 -10.74 3.53 1.44
N CYS A 59 -9.65 4.28 1.50
CA CYS A 59 -9.52 5.44 2.36
C CYS A 59 -8.30 6.25 1.94
N TYR A 60 -8.00 7.29 2.70
CA TYR A 60 -6.83 8.14 2.47
C TYR A 60 -6.00 8.19 3.75
N VAL A 61 -4.69 8.26 3.60
CA VAL A 61 -3.77 8.45 4.73
C VAL A 61 -2.95 9.71 4.52
N PRO A 62 -2.70 10.48 5.58
CA PRO A 62 -1.84 11.65 5.47
C PRO A 62 -0.38 11.24 5.30
N VAL A 63 0.31 11.93 4.41
CA VAL A 63 1.73 11.67 4.12
C VAL A 63 2.45 13.02 4.13
N PRO A 64 3.63 13.12 4.74
CA PRO A 64 4.39 14.37 4.73
C PRO A 64 4.68 14.85 3.32
N ASP A 65 4.62 16.15 3.11
CA ASP A 65 4.93 16.75 1.81
C ASP A 65 6.35 16.42 1.35
N SER A 66 7.27 16.27 2.29
CA SER A 66 8.66 15.90 1.99
C SER A 66 8.76 14.56 1.28
N LEU A 67 7.80 13.68 1.49
CA LEU A 67 7.78 12.38 0.83
C LEU A 67 7.16 12.48 -0.57
N LYS A 68 6.24 13.41 -0.77
CA LYS A 68 5.54 13.54 -2.05
C LYS A 68 6.43 14.03 -3.17
N ARG A 69 7.14 15.12 -2.98
CA ARG A 69 8.13 15.68 -3.94
C ARG A 69 7.67 15.72 -5.39
N GLY A 70 6.40 16.04 -5.62
CA GLY A 70 5.85 16.03 -6.97
C GLY A 70 5.63 14.66 -7.59
N ARG A 71 5.87 13.59 -6.83
CA ARG A 71 5.65 12.21 -7.29
C ARG A 71 4.19 11.82 -7.11
N GLU A 72 3.71 10.94 -7.97
CA GLU A 72 2.39 10.34 -7.79
C GLU A 72 2.52 9.18 -6.82
N LEU A 73 1.78 9.24 -5.72
CA LEU A 73 1.83 8.24 -4.67
C LEU A 73 0.49 7.55 -4.51
N PHE A 74 0.54 6.28 -4.16
CA PHE A 74 -0.61 5.56 -3.64
C PHE A 74 -0.16 4.70 -2.47
N ALA A 75 -1.10 4.15 -1.74
CA ALA A 75 -0.77 3.27 -0.64
C ALA A 75 -1.50 1.94 -0.80
N LEU A 76 -0.94 0.91 -0.20
CA LEU A 76 -1.46 -0.45 -0.31
C LEU A 76 -1.34 -1.14 1.03
N ARG A 77 -2.40 -1.81 1.46
CA ARG A 77 -2.37 -2.62 2.67
C ARG A 77 -1.73 -3.97 2.38
N VAL A 78 -0.78 -4.36 3.20
CA VAL A 78 -0.08 -5.63 3.06
C VAL A 78 -0.98 -6.78 3.46
N GLN A 79 -1.02 -7.81 2.62
CA GLN A 79 -1.69 -9.07 2.91
C GLN A 79 -0.65 -10.17 2.88
N GLY A 80 -0.72 -11.06 3.88
CA GLY A 80 0.21 -12.18 3.95
C GLY A 80 1.56 -11.82 4.54
N GLU A 81 2.47 -12.78 4.52
CA GLU A 81 3.74 -12.72 5.24
C GLU A 81 4.96 -12.87 4.36
N SER A 82 4.82 -12.69 3.05
CA SER A 82 5.92 -12.96 2.12
C SER A 82 7.11 -12.02 2.27
N MET A 83 6.96 -10.91 3.00
CA MET A 83 8.01 -9.91 3.15
C MET A 83 8.39 -9.65 4.61
N ILE A 84 8.12 -10.58 5.51
CA ILE A 84 8.38 -10.37 6.95
C ILE A 84 9.85 -10.17 7.27
N ASN A 85 10.76 -10.79 6.53
CA ASN A 85 12.20 -10.63 6.77
C ASN A 85 12.71 -9.25 6.33
N ALA A 86 11.93 -8.51 5.56
CA ALA A 86 12.21 -7.13 5.22
C ALA A 86 11.54 -6.14 6.19
N GLY A 87 10.88 -6.66 7.23
CA GLY A 87 10.18 -5.83 8.21
C GLY A 87 8.81 -5.38 7.78
N ILE A 88 8.24 -6.01 6.77
CA ILE A 88 6.90 -5.70 6.25
C ILE A 88 5.95 -6.78 6.68
N PHE A 89 4.96 -6.41 7.49
CA PHE A 89 4.04 -7.36 8.12
C PHE A 89 2.61 -7.15 7.61
N PRO A 90 1.74 -8.17 7.79
CA PRO A 90 0.32 -8.02 7.45
C PRO A 90 -0.28 -6.77 8.11
N ASP A 91 -1.17 -6.10 7.39
CA ASP A 91 -1.86 -4.87 7.79
C ASP A 91 -0.98 -3.60 7.77
N ASP A 92 0.30 -3.70 7.50
CA ASP A 92 1.11 -2.51 7.24
C ASP A 92 0.56 -1.78 6.02
N ILE A 93 0.66 -0.47 6.03
CA ILE A 93 0.29 0.35 4.88
C ILE A 93 1.57 0.83 4.21
N LEU A 94 1.77 0.39 2.97
CA LEU A 94 2.94 0.77 2.20
C LEU A 94 2.63 2.03 1.39
N ILE A 95 3.55 2.98 1.43
CA ILE A 95 3.49 4.17 0.58
C ILE A 95 4.32 3.87 -0.66
N VAL A 96 3.70 3.99 -1.82
CA VAL A 96 4.26 3.54 -3.09
C VAL A 96 4.38 4.71 -4.06
N HIS A 97 5.56 4.88 -4.63
CA HIS A 97 5.77 5.80 -5.74
C HIS A 97 5.37 5.11 -7.04
N ARG A 98 4.34 5.62 -7.70
CA ARG A 98 3.86 5.06 -8.96
C ARG A 98 4.89 5.26 -10.04
N THR A 99 5.46 4.16 -10.52
CA THR A 99 6.47 4.17 -11.57
C THR A 99 6.52 2.80 -12.23
N PRO A 100 6.74 2.71 -13.55
CA PRO A 100 6.86 1.41 -14.21
C PRO A 100 8.27 0.84 -14.18
N VAL A 101 9.25 1.54 -13.58
CA VAL A 101 10.65 1.12 -13.58
C VAL A 101 11.18 0.99 -12.17
N ALA A 102 12.10 0.05 -11.98
CA ALA A 102 12.76 -0.18 -10.70
C ALA A 102 14.17 -0.71 -10.96
N GLU A 103 15.02 -0.59 -9.95
CA GLU A 103 16.37 -1.14 -9.97
C GLU A 103 16.43 -2.40 -9.13
N ASN A 104 17.44 -3.24 -9.40
CA ASN A 104 17.65 -4.47 -8.67
C ASN A 104 17.77 -4.22 -7.17
N GLY A 105 17.06 -5.01 -6.39
CA GLY A 105 17.06 -4.92 -4.94
C GLY A 105 16.00 -4.00 -4.35
N GLU A 106 15.30 -3.24 -5.17
CA GLU A 106 14.22 -2.38 -4.68
C GLU A 106 12.96 -3.20 -4.39
N ILE A 107 12.20 -2.77 -3.40
CA ILE A 107 10.91 -3.39 -3.07
C ILE A 107 9.85 -2.71 -3.91
N VAL A 108 9.11 -3.53 -4.65
CA VAL A 108 8.13 -3.04 -5.62
C VAL A 108 6.76 -3.64 -5.37
N VAL A 109 5.76 -2.98 -5.94
CA VAL A 109 4.43 -3.55 -6.09
C VAL A 109 4.30 -3.94 -7.56
N ALA A 110 4.07 -5.20 -7.82
CA ALA A 110 3.94 -5.75 -9.15
C ALA A 110 2.60 -6.43 -9.33
N LEU A 111 2.10 -6.45 -10.55
CA LEU A 111 0.88 -7.14 -10.89
C LEU A 111 1.24 -8.54 -11.40
N VAL A 112 0.77 -9.56 -10.70
CA VAL A 112 0.95 -10.96 -11.09
C VAL A 112 -0.43 -11.54 -11.29
N GLY A 113 -0.75 -11.87 -12.56
CA GLY A 113 -2.13 -12.20 -12.90
C GLY A 113 -3.03 -11.00 -12.62
N ASP A 114 -4.03 -11.20 -11.78
CA ASP A 114 -4.99 -10.15 -11.41
C ASP A 114 -4.71 -9.54 -10.03
N GLU A 115 -3.58 -9.89 -9.41
CA GLU A 115 -3.31 -9.46 -8.04
C GLU A 115 -2.03 -8.64 -7.94
N ALA A 116 -2.07 -7.62 -7.09
CA ALA A 116 -0.90 -6.85 -6.73
C ALA A 116 -0.11 -7.62 -5.67
N THR A 117 1.19 -7.74 -5.86
CA THR A 117 2.07 -8.40 -4.89
C THR A 117 3.26 -7.49 -4.57
N VAL A 118 3.77 -7.60 -3.35
CA VAL A 118 4.93 -6.84 -2.89
C VAL A 118 6.09 -7.80 -2.80
N LYS A 119 7.16 -7.49 -3.53
CA LYS A 119 8.35 -8.35 -3.60
C LYS A 119 9.57 -7.49 -3.86
N ARG A 120 10.74 -8.07 -3.66
CA ARG A 120 12.00 -7.45 -4.05
C ARG A 120 12.25 -7.76 -5.53
N PHE A 121 12.58 -6.73 -6.28
CA PHE A 121 12.70 -6.80 -7.73
C PHE A 121 14.13 -7.09 -8.16
N TYR A 122 14.28 -8.02 -9.12
CA TYR A 122 15.54 -8.27 -9.79
C TYR A 122 15.32 -8.52 -11.27
N LYS A 123 16.11 -7.85 -12.09
CA LYS A 123 16.16 -8.12 -13.52
C LYS A 123 17.40 -8.97 -13.78
N GLU A 124 17.18 -10.18 -14.24
CA GLU A 124 18.24 -11.16 -14.49
C GLU A 124 18.28 -11.47 -15.98
N ASN A 125 19.29 -12.24 -16.41
CA ASN A 125 19.44 -12.57 -17.82
C ASN A 125 18.21 -13.27 -18.37
N GLY A 126 17.46 -12.59 -19.23
CA GLY A 126 16.31 -13.15 -19.91
C GLY A 126 15.02 -13.26 -19.11
N HIS A 127 15.00 -12.80 -17.85
CA HIS A 127 13.79 -12.87 -17.04
C HIS A 127 13.82 -11.86 -15.89
N PHE A 128 12.69 -11.77 -15.20
CA PHE A 128 12.56 -10.99 -13.96
C PHE A 128 12.30 -11.94 -12.80
N ARG A 129 12.88 -11.65 -11.66
CA ARG A 129 12.65 -12.40 -10.43
C ARG A 129 12.01 -11.47 -9.40
N LEU A 130 10.85 -11.89 -8.89
CA LEU A 130 10.17 -11.23 -7.79
C LEU A 130 10.44 -12.06 -6.55
N GLN A 131 11.33 -11.55 -5.71
CA GLN A 131 11.88 -12.31 -4.59
C GLN A 131 11.14 -11.99 -3.30
N PRO A 132 10.53 -13.00 -2.66
CA PRO A 132 9.97 -12.81 -1.32
C PRO A 132 11.09 -12.69 -0.28
N GLU A 133 10.78 -12.04 0.81
CA GLU A 133 11.66 -11.96 1.97
C GLU A 133 11.11 -12.84 3.09
N ASN A 134 10.96 -14.12 2.76
CA ASN A 134 10.49 -15.16 3.67
C ASN A 134 10.83 -16.51 3.04
N ASP A 135 11.59 -17.34 3.75
CA ASP A 135 12.06 -18.62 3.23
C ASP A 135 10.94 -19.62 2.93
N ASN A 136 9.75 -19.38 3.46
CA ASN A 136 8.58 -20.24 3.20
C ASN A 136 7.90 -19.94 1.87
N PHE A 137 8.36 -18.94 1.13
CA PHE A 137 7.77 -18.53 -0.14
C PHE A 137 8.80 -18.68 -1.27
N GLU A 138 8.32 -19.14 -2.41
CA GLU A 138 9.15 -19.33 -3.59
C GLU A 138 9.26 -18.05 -4.41
N PRO A 139 10.43 -17.78 -5.03
CA PRO A 139 10.54 -16.68 -5.97
C PRO A 139 9.61 -16.86 -7.16
N ILE A 140 9.12 -15.73 -7.68
CA ILE A 140 8.28 -15.70 -8.88
C ILE A 140 9.17 -15.30 -10.04
N ILE A 141 9.31 -16.19 -11.02
CA ILE A 141 10.13 -15.95 -12.23
C ILE A 141 9.18 -15.71 -13.39
N VAL A 142 9.32 -14.59 -14.05
CA VAL A 142 8.47 -14.20 -15.17
C VAL A 142 9.29 -13.59 -16.29
N ASP A 143 8.81 -13.72 -17.53
CA ASP A 143 9.45 -13.10 -18.68
C ASP A 143 9.09 -11.62 -18.81
N GLU A 144 7.89 -11.26 -18.34
CA GLU A 144 7.39 -9.91 -18.35
C GLU A 144 6.77 -9.59 -17.00
N VAL A 145 6.90 -8.34 -16.56
CA VAL A 145 6.33 -7.90 -15.30
C VAL A 145 5.74 -6.50 -15.46
N ALA A 146 4.55 -6.31 -14.92
CA ALA A 146 3.92 -4.99 -14.84
C ALA A 146 4.20 -4.43 -13.46
N LEU A 147 5.06 -3.43 -13.36
CA LEU A 147 5.35 -2.75 -12.10
C LEU A 147 4.35 -1.63 -11.89
N LEU A 148 3.74 -1.62 -10.73
CA LEU A 148 2.81 -0.56 -10.32
C LEU A 148 3.55 0.57 -9.61
N GLY A 149 4.64 0.26 -8.92
CA GLY A 149 5.44 1.27 -8.26
C GLY A 149 6.50 0.70 -7.34
N LYS A 150 7.26 1.61 -6.72
CA LYS A 150 8.29 1.29 -5.73
C LYS A 150 7.82 1.67 -4.35
N VAL A 151 8.07 0.80 -3.37
CA VAL A 151 7.76 1.09 -1.98
C VAL A 151 8.80 2.07 -1.44
N ILE A 152 8.35 3.20 -0.91
CA ILE A 152 9.24 4.24 -0.40
C ILE A 152 9.08 4.48 1.10
N SER A 153 8.00 3.98 1.70
CA SER A 153 7.75 4.13 3.13
C SER A 153 6.69 3.13 3.57
N LEU A 154 6.55 2.95 4.87
CA LEU A 154 5.42 2.21 5.40
C LEU A 154 4.90 2.89 6.66
N VAL A 155 3.63 2.68 6.94
CA VAL A 155 2.97 3.17 8.14
C VAL A 155 2.38 1.96 8.86
N ARG A 156 2.66 1.85 10.14
CA ARG A 156 2.14 0.76 10.97
C ARG A 156 1.43 1.33 12.18
N TYR A 157 0.23 0.85 12.40
CA TYR A 157 -0.58 1.26 13.54
C TYR A 157 -0.61 0.14 14.57
N PHE A 158 -0.64 0.53 15.84
CA PHE A 158 -0.63 -0.40 16.98
C PHE A 158 -1.89 -0.20 17.83
N ASP A 159 -3.04 -0.15 17.21
CA ASP A 159 -4.31 0.05 17.92
C ASP A 159 -5.18 -1.21 18.05
#